data_229df054984c2bb543b6fc316b1ddf10
#
_entry.id   229df054984c2bb543b6fc316b1ddf10
#
_cell.length_a   1.000
_cell.length_b   1.000
_cell.length_c   1.000
_cell.angle_alpha   90.00
_cell.angle_beta   90.00
_cell.angle_gamma   90.00
#
_symmetry.space_group_name_H-M   'P 1'
#
loop_
_entity.id
_entity.type
_entity.pdbx_description
1 polymer ?
#
loop_
_entity_poly.entity_id
_entity_poly.type
_entity_poly.pdbx_seq_one_letter_code
_entity_poly.pdbx_strand_id
1 'polypeptide(L)'
;MLQQQPRGRGGRTGRTLTTSRLVRGAALVGGLTLLPLATACSGGEDDAAAERKRAKVSVTAAPSAGVVAPAKVEVIANLTGCKPKIRINAEELRQGVCHTKKVDYLITTFPEDRYKEVWLDSASGYGGKYLVGTRWIVSAQPELLEGFRSKLGGTIRQLRGYGPTAAPSTS
;
A
#
# COMPACT_ATOMS: atom_id res chain seq x y z
N MET A 1 2.29 24.53 49.62
CA MET A 1 3.71 24.64 49.32
C MET A 1 3.86 24.78 47.82
N LEU A 2 4.19 26.00 47.40
CA LEU A 2 4.44 26.36 46.02
C LEU A 2 5.88 25.95 45.65
N GLN A 3 6.06 25.24 44.50
CA GLN A 3 7.39 25.10 43.94
C GLN A 3 7.39 25.64 42.52
N GLN A 4 8.23 26.63 42.35
CA GLN A 4 8.46 27.44 41.18
C GLN A 4 9.28 26.68 40.12
N GLN A 5 8.92 26.87 38.85
CA GLN A 5 9.72 26.50 37.68
C GLN A 5 10.91 27.48 37.52
N PRO A 6 12.06 27.02 37.07
CA PRO A 6 13.07 27.88 36.50
C PRO A 6 12.90 28.03 35.00
N ARG A 7 12.75 29.27 34.56
CA ARG A 7 12.91 29.70 33.17
C ARG A 7 14.38 29.62 32.77
N GLY A 8 14.71 28.79 31.82
CA GLY A 8 15.99 28.79 31.12
C GLY A 8 15.91 29.62 29.84
N ARG A 9 16.66 30.70 29.84
CA ARG A 9 16.78 31.71 28.77
C ARG A 9 18.02 31.39 27.93
N GLY A 10 17.93 31.51 26.62
CA GLY A 10 19.03 32.01 25.80
C GLY A 10 19.88 31.01 25.08
N GLY A 11 19.97 31.21 23.77
CA GLY A 11 20.96 30.64 22.89
C GLY A 11 20.62 30.89 21.42
N ARG A 12 20.78 32.19 20.98
CA ARG A 12 20.98 32.51 19.54
C ARG A 12 22.39 32.09 19.18
N THR A 13 22.58 31.54 18.01
CA THR A 13 23.53 31.91 16.95
C THR A 13 23.85 30.72 16.08
N GLY A 14 23.91 30.95 14.79
CA GLY A 14 24.64 30.14 13.84
C GLY A 14 24.00 30.07 12.45
N ARG A 15 23.98 31.24 11.74
CA ARG A 15 23.90 31.22 10.28
C ARG A 15 25.16 30.54 9.72
N THR A 16 25.00 29.57 8.84
CA THR A 16 25.97 29.33 7.79
C THR A 16 25.22 29.05 6.49
N LEU A 17 25.18 30.10 5.68
CA LEU A 17 24.95 30.03 4.24
C LEU A 17 26.16 29.33 3.63
N THR A 18 25.94 28.23 2.93
CA THR A 18 26.94 27.73 1.98
C THR A 18 26.30 27.62 0.62
N THR A 19 26.48 28.65 -0.14
CA THR A 19 26.41 28.72 -1.60
C THR A 19 27.55 27.90 -2.19
N SER A 20 27.28 27.19 -3.28
CA SER A 20 28.19 26.77 -4.37
C SER A 20 27.78 25.38 -4.85
N ARG A 21 27.74 25.01 -6.10
CA ARG A 21 28.27 25.58 -7.35
C ARG A 21 27.46 25.03 -8.51
N LEU A 22 27.15 25.88 -9.41
CA LEU A 22 26.85 25.56 -10.79
C LEU A 22 28.03 24.79 -11.41
N VAL A 23 27.74 23.61 -11.98
CA VAL A 23 28.59 23.02 -13.01
C VAL A 23 27.75 22.87 -14.27
N ARG A 24 28.08 23.73 -15.22
CA ARG A 24 27.74 23.61 -16.65
C ARG A 24 28.67 22.55 -17.26
N GLY A 25 28.13 21.68 -18.08
CA GLY A 25 28.88 20.78 -18.97
C GLY A 25 27.87 20.15 -19.89
N ALA A 26 27.67 20.70 -21.03
CA ALA A 26 28.26 20.48 -22.34
C ALA A 26 27.69 19.24 -23.06
N ALA A 27 27.04 19.57 -24.16
CA ALA A 27 26.46 18.77 -25.22
C ALA A 27 27.40 17.69 -25.78
N LEU A 28 26.84 16.56 -26.22
CA LEU A 28 27.28 15.85 -27.40
C LEU A 28 26.10 15.22 -28.15
N VAL A 29 26.03 15.63 -29.34
CA VAL A 29 25.36 15.24 -30.56
C VAL A 29 25.73 13.79 -30.95
N GLY A 30 24.78 13.06 -31.54
CA GLY A 30 25.16 11.98 -32.44
C GLY A 30 24.31 10.71 -32.36
N GLY A 31 23.60 10.41 -33.41
CA GLY A 31 23.26 9.02 -33.71
C GLY A 31 21.82 8.77 -34.15
N LEU A 32 21.45 9.34 -35.29
CA LEU A 32 20.30 8.92 -36.11
C LEU A 32 20.65 7.60 -36.81
N THR A 33 20.07 6.45 -36.42
CA THR A 33 20.08 5.25 -37.21
C THR A 33 18.65 4.83 -37.54
N LEU A 34 18.33 5.08 -38.79
CA LEU A 34 17.19 4.51 -39.52
C LEU A 34 17.43 3.01 -39.72
N LEU A 35 16.45 2.17 -39.35
CA LEU A 35 16.39 0.77 -39.79
C LEU A 35 15.07 0.51 -40.53
N PRO A 36 15.10 -0.27 -41.59
CA PRO A 36 14.03 -0.33 -42.58
C PRO A 36 12.90 -1.30 -42.21
N LEU A 37 11.72 -0.96 -42.71
CA LEU A 37 10.55 -1.81 -42.80
C LEU A 37 10.85 -3.04 -43.65
N ALA A 38 10.54 -4.23 -43.14
CA ALA A 38 10.34 -5.41 -43.93
C ALA A 38 8.86 -5.77 -43.92
N THR A 39 8.15 -5.32 -44.93
CA THR A 39 6.86 -5.86 -45.37
C THR A 39 7.07 -7.22 -46.03
N ALA A 40 6.47 -8.24 -45.49
CA ALA A 40 6.27 -9.50 -46.20
C ALA A 40 4.77 -9.80 -46.22
N CYS A 41 4.09 -9.37 -47.28
CA CYS A 41 2.87 -9.98 -47.75
C CYS A 41 3.26 -11.20 -48.56
N SER A 42 2.71 -12.34 -48.24
CA SER A 42 2.57 -13.43 -49.19
C SER A 42 1.19 -14.04 -49.03
N GLY A 43 0.40 -13.90 -50.05
CA GLY A 43 -0.91 -14.48 -50.20
C GLY A 43 -0.82 -15.98 -50.48
N GLY A 44 -1.90 -16.64 -50.17
CA GLY A 44 -2.20 -18.04 -50.46
C GLY A 44 -3.64 -18.28 -50.11
N GLU A 45 -4.52 -18.08 -51.11
CA GLU A 45 -5.88 -18.63 -51.07
C GLU A 45 -5.73 -20.14 -51.24
N ASP A 46 -6.42 -20.88 -50.37
CA ASP A 46 -7.09 -22.12 -50.77
C ASP A 46 -8.05 -22.59 -49.68
N ASP A 47 -9.26 -22.86 -50.12
CA ASP A 47 -10.43 -23.39 -49.47
C ASP A 47 -10.18 -24.64 -48.60
N ALA A 48 -10.68 -24.66 -47.36
CA ALA A 48 -11.28 -25.84 -46.77
C ALA A 48 -12.15 -25.44 -45.60
N ALA A 49 -13.44 -25.48 -45.80
CA ALA A 49 -14.48 -25.43 -44.77
C ALA A 49 -14.20 -26.53 -43.73
N ALA A 50 -13.77 -26.10 -42.55
CA ALA A 50 -13.86 -26.88 -41.34
C ALA A 50 -14.48 -26.00 -40.27
N GLU A 51 -15.76 -26.15 -40.13
CA GLU A 51 -16.62 -25.69 -39.08
C GLU A 51 -16.10 -26.21 -37.72
N ARG A 52 -15.06 -25.60 -37.19
CA ARG A 52 -14.68 -25.78 -35.80
C ARG A 52 -15.59 -24.90 -34.96
N LYS A 53 -16.63 -25.51 -34.43
CA LYS A 53 -17.31 -25.02 -33.23
C LYS A 53 -16.23 -24.50 -32.26
N ARG A 54 -16.00 -23.21 -32.23
CA ARG A 54 -15.32 -22.56 -31.11
C ARG A 54 -16.17 -22.82 -29.90
N ALA A 55 -15.82 -23.85 -29.16
CA ALA A 55 -16.22 -23.95 -27.76
C ALA A 55 -15.81 -22.63 -27.11
N LYS A 56 -16.81 -21.81 -26.84
CA LYS A 56 -16.68 -20.60 -26.04
C LYS A 56 -16.23 -21.09 -24.67
N VAL A 57 -14.91 -21.17 -24.48
CA VAL A 57 -14.35 -21.38 -23.14
C VAL A 57 -14.76 -20.15 -22.36
N SER A 58 -15.88 -20.28 -21.66
CA SER A 58 -16.28 -19.35 -20.63
C SER A 58 -15.23 -19.51 -19.53
N VAL A 59 -14.17 -18.74 -19.63
CA VAL A 59 -13.26 -18.54 -18.52
C VAL A 59 -14.07 -17.72 -17.53
N THR A 60 -14.81 -18.43 -16.67
CA THR A 60 -15.30 -17.84 -15.43
C THR A 60 -14.04 -17.55 -14.61
N ALA A 61 -13.47 -16.37 -14.84
CA ALA A 61 -12.48 -15.83 -13.94
C ALA A 61 -13.13 -15.85 -12.56
N ALA A 62 -12.72 -16.77 -11.70
CA ALA A 62 -12.98 -16.64 -10.29
C ALA A 62 -12.62 -15.19 -9.93
N PRO A 63 -13.47 -14.47 -9.17
CA PRO A 63 -13.12 -13.14 -8.71
C PRO A 63 -11.81 -13.30 -7.95
N SER A 64 -10.70 -12.99 -8.59
CA SER A 64 -9.44 -12.82 -7.92
C SER A 64 -9.70 -11.69 -6.94
N ALA A 65 -9.83 -12.03 -5.66
CA ALA A 65 -9.83 -11.06 -4.60
C ALA A 65 -8.67 -10.11 -4.92
N GLY A 66 -9.00 -8.90 -5.33
CA GLY A 66 -8.03 -8.02 -5.92
C GLY A 66 -6.96 -7.71 -4.89
N VAL A 67 -5.81 -8.35 -5.05
CA VAL A 67 -4.60 -7.91 -4.35
C VAL A 67 -4.32 -6.54 -4.90
N VAL A 68 -4.77 -5.54 -4.19
CA VAL A 68 -4.54 -4.15 -4.54
C VAL A 68 -3.10 -3.86 -4.21
N ALA A 69 -2.21 -4.12 -5.17
CA ALA A 69 -0.80 -3.79 -5.05
C ALA A 69 -0.61 -2.30 -5.29
N PRO A 70 0.31 -1.67 -4.65
CA PRO A 70 0.30 -0.61 -3.64
C PRO A 70 -0.84 0.40 -3.88
N ALA A 71 -1.90 0.28 -3.12
CA ALA A 71 -3.05 1.17 -3.23
C ALA A 71 -2.95 2.36 -2.30
N LYS A 72 -3.55 3.47 -2.73
CA LYS A 72 -3.77 4.63 -1.87
C LYS A 72 -4.87 4.32 -0.84
N VAL A 73 -4.85 5.04 0.30
CA VAL A 73 -5.88 4.93 1.34
C VAL A 73 -7.30 5.03 0.76
N GLU A 74 -7.51 5.96 -0.17
CA GLU A 74 -8.82 6.22 -0.78
C GLU A 74 -9.32 5.04 -1.61
N VAL A 75 -8.42 4.33 -2.29
CA VAL A 75 -8.77 3.15 -3.09
C VAL A 75 -9.22 2.01 -2.19
N ILE A 76 -8.46 1.72 -1.13
CA ILE A 76 -8.81 0.69 -0.15
C ILE A 76 -10.13 1.04 0.56
N ALA A 77 -10.29 2.29 0.97
CA ALA A 77 -11.51 2.78 1.60
C ALA A 77 -12.74 2.60 0.71
N ASN A 78 -12.62 2.93 -0.58
CA ASN A 78 -13.72 2.74 -1.54
C ASN A 78 -14.13 1.27 -1.67
N LEU A 79 -13.16 0.34 -1.73
CA LEU A 79 -13.43 -1.09 -1.78
C LEU A 79 -14.09 -1.63 -0.50
N THR A 80 -13.82 -1.01 0.64
CA THR A 80 -14.45 -1.35 1.93
C THR A 80 -15.75 -0.58 2.19
N GLY A 81 -16.13 0.35 1.29
CA GLY A 81 -17.38 1.08 1.35
C GLY A 81 -17.35 2.30 2.27
N CYS A 82 -16.21 3.00 2.37
CA CYS A 82 -16.10 4.20 3.19
C CYS A 82 -15.46 5.38 2.45
N LYS A 83 -15.70 6.60 2.96
CA LYS A 83 -14.93 7.80 2.61
C LYS A 83 -13.96 8.10 3.75
N PRO A 84 -12.64 7.95 3.55
CA PRO A 84 -11.69 8.08 4.64
C PRO A 84 -11.44 9.55 4.97
N LYS A 85 -11.32 9.85 6.26
CA LYS A 85 -10.74 11.09 6.74
C LYS A 85 -9.24 10.88 6.93
N ILE A 86 -8.42 11.58 6.18
CA ILE A 86 -6.95 11.46 6.32
C ILE A 86 -6.55 12.05 7.67
N ARG A 87 -5.83 11.25 8.46
CA ARG A 87 -5.37 11.56 9.80
C ARG A 87 -3.88 11.81 9.84
N ILE A 88 -3.11 11.02 9.09
CA ILE A 88 -1.66 11.16 8.98
C ILE A 88 -1.30 11.20 7.50
N ASN A 89 -0.40 12.08 7.13
CA ASN A 89 0.20 12.17 5.81
C ASN A 89 1.67 12.53 5.99
N ALA A 90 2.51 11.50 6.10
CA ALA A 90 3.94 11.59 6.29
C ALA A 90 4.68 10.92 5.12
N GLU A 91 5.99 11.05 5.06
CA GLU A 91 6.80 10.45 4.00
C GLU A 91 6.79 8.91 4.08
N GLU A 92 6.78 8.35 5.29
CA GLU A 92 6.85 6.91 5.55
C GLU A 92 5.49 6.22 5.56
N LEU A 93 4.39 6.95 5.80
CA LEU A 93 3.04 6.37 5.79
C LEU A 93 1.95 7.41 5.56
N ARG A 94 0.82 6.93 5.06
CA ARG A 94 -0.42 7.69 4.99
C ARG A 94 -1.53 6.89 5.67
N GLN A 95 -2.28 7.52 6.56
CA GLN A 95 -3.35 6.87 7.31
C GLN A 95 -4.66 7.62 7.19
N GLY A 96 -5.73 6.87 6.96
CA GLY A 96 -7.10 7.35 6.96
C GLY A 96 -7.95 6.60 7.97
N VAL A 97 -8.90 7.32 8.57
CA VAL A 97 -9.95 6.77 9.42
C VAL A 97 -11.21 6.63 8.61
N CYS A 98 -11.80 5.47 8.66
CA CYS A 98 -13.13 5.18 8.14
C CYS A 98 -14.14 5.16 9.27
N HIS A 99 -15.01 6.16 9.29
CA HIS A 99 -16.16 6.20 10.20
C HIS A 99 -17.37 5.58 9.52
N THR A 100 -17.92 4.53 10.11
CA THR A 100 -19.15 3.92 9.65
C THR A 100 -20.22 3.94 10.75
N LYS A 101 -21.46 3.68 10.39
CA LYS A 101 -22.56 3.60 11.39
C LYS A 101 -22.35 2.49 12.43
N LYS A 102 -21.54 1.48 12.12
CA LYS A 102 -21.34 0.30 12.96
C LYS A 102 -20.04 0.35 13.74
N VAL A 103 -18.96 0.85 13.11
CA VAL A 103 -17.62 0.77 13.68
C VAL A 103 -16.66 1.67 12.91
N ASP A 104 -15.62 2.12 13.59
CA ASP A 104 -14.49 2.82 13.00
C ASP A 104 -13.35 1.84 12.73
N TYR A 105 -12.61 2.08 11.65
CA TYR A 105 -11.40 1.34 11.33
C TYR A 105 -10.36 2.22 10.64
N LEU A 106 -9.12 1.77 10.64
CA LEU A 106 -7.99 2.50 10.09
C LEU A 106 -7.45 1.79 8.84
N ILE A 107 -7.07 2.58 7.86
CA ILE A 107 -6.33 2.13 6.68
C ILE A 107 -5.01 2.87 6.68
N THR A 108 -3.92 2.12 6.70
CA THR A 108 -2.56 2.66 6.64
C THR A 108 -1.89 2.14 5.37
N THR A 109 -1.30 3.03 4.59
CA THR A 109 -0.55 2.70 3.37
C THR A 109 0.88 3.21 3.49
N PHE A 110 1.80 2.52 2.82
CA PHE A 110 3.23 2.76 2.91
C PHE A 110 3.84 2.91 1.52
N PRO A 111 4.79 3.82 1.31
CA PRO A 111 5.49 3.96 0.03
C PRO A 111 6.40 2.75 -0.25
N GLU A 112 6.89 2.09 0.80
CA GLU A 112 7.78 0.93 0.71
C GLU A 112 7.44 -0.12 1.77
N ASP A 113 7.75 -1.40 1.50
CA ASP A 113 7.48 -2.50 2.44
C ASP A 113 8.27 -2.37 3.75
N ARG A 114 9.48 -1.82 3.72
CA ARG A 114 10.29 -1.61 4.95
C ARG A 114 9.53 -0.78 5.99
N TYR A 115 8.82 0.26 5.59
CA TYR A 115 8.03 1.08 6.53
C TYR A 115 6.84 0.31 7.10
N LYS A 116 6.22 -0.56 6.29
CA LYS A 116 5.16 -1.45 6.76
C LYS A 116 5.68 -2.43 7.82
N GLU A 117 6.84 -3.04 7.60
CA GLU A 117 7.41 -3.97 8.58
C GLU A 117 7.81 -3.26 9.88
N VAL A 118 8.42 -2.07 9.81
CA VAL A 118 8.71 -1.24 11.00
C VAL A 118 7.43 -0.88 11.76
N TRP A 119 6.36 -0.55 11.03
CA TRP A 119 5.07 -0.26 11.64
C TRP A 119 4.48 -1.50 12.34
N LEU A 120 4.55 -2.67 11.71
CA LEU A 120 4.09 -3.93 12.27
C LEU A 120 4.88 -4.33 13.53
N ASP A 121 6.20 -4.12 13.51
CA ASP A 121 7.06 -4.34 14.67
C ASP A 121 6.61 -3.46 15.85
N SER A 122 6.43 -2.17 15.60
CA SER A 122 5.92 -1.22 16.61
C SER A 122 4.52 -1.59 17.11
N ALA A 123 3.62 -2.02 16.20
CA ALA A 123 2.28 -2.45 16.55
C ALA A 123 2.26 -3.76 17.34
N SER A 124 3.31 -4.57 17.23
CA SER A 124 3.41 -5.86 17.95
C SER A 124 3.36 -5.67 19.47
N GLY A 125 3.79 -4.50 19.98
CA GLY A 125 3.68 -4.16 21.39
C GLY A 125 2.24 -4.05 21.91
N TYR A 126 1.33 -3.66 21.04
CA TYR A 126 -0.10 -3.53 21.38
C TYR A 126 -0.87 -4.83 21.12
N GLY A 127 -0.35 -5.70 20.29
CA GLY A 127 -1.02 -6.93 19.87
C GLY A 127 -2.20 -6.71 18.94
N GLY A 128 -3.05 -7.72 18.79
CA GLY A 128 -4.27 -7.64 17.98
C GLY A 128 -4.17 -8.30 16.60
N LYS A 129 -5.26 -8.26 15.86
CA LYS A 129 -5.35 -8.79 14.50
C LYS A 129 -5.38 -7.65 13.48
N TYR A 130 -4.67 -7.84 12.39
CA TYR A 130 -4.55 -6.86 11.31
C TYR A 130 -4.67 -7.57 9.97
N LEU A 131 -5.37 -6.96 9.01
CA LEU A 131 -5.33 -7.41 7.63
C LEU A 131 -4.16 -6.72 6.93
N VAL A 132 -3.19 -7.52 6.47
CA VAL A 132 -1.92 -7.05 5.92
C VAL A 132 -1.84 -7.42 4.44
N GLY A 133 -1.60 -6.44 3.59
CA GLY A 133 -1.33 -6.62 2.17
C GLY A 133 0.00 -6.02 1.74
N THR A 134 0.18 -5.90 0.43
CA THR A 134 1.38 -5.27 -0.13
C THR A 134 1.35 -3.77 0.12
N ARG A 135 2.21 -3.30 1.02
CA ARG A 135 2.36 -1.89 1.41
C ARG A 135 1.09 -1.24 1.98
N TRP A 136 0.19 -2.03 2.57
CA TRP A 136 -0.97 -1.51 3.27
C TRP A 136 -1.39 -2.43 4.43
N ILE A 137 -2.09 -1.85 5.40
CA ILE A 137 -2.64 -2.52 6.58
C ILE A 137 -4.04 -1.95 6.85
N VAL A 138 -4.97 -2.83 7.18
CA VAL A 138 -6.27 -2.45 7.76
C VAL A 138 -6.32 -2.89 9.21
N SER A 139 -6.57 -1.93 10.10
CA SER A 139 -6.76 -2.15 11.53
C SER A 139 -8.24 -1.99 11.85
N ALA A 140 -8.91 -3.07 12.19
CA ALA A 140 -10.33 -3.12 12.48
C ALA A 140 -10.62 -4.14 13.57
N GLN A 141 -11.87 -4.18 14.02
CA GLN A 141 -12.33 -5.27 14.89
C GLN A 141 -12.18 -6.62 14.14
N PRO A 142 -11.79 -7.69 14.85
CA PRO A 142 -11.50 -8.99 14.22
C PRO A 142 -12.61 -9.51 13.31
N GLU A 143 -13.87 -9.28 13.67
CA GLU A 143 -15.05 -9.75 12.97
C GLU A 143 -15.19 -9.14 11.56
N LEU A 144 -14.61 -7.94 11.35
CA LEU A 144 -14.65 -7.24 10.06
C LEU A 144 -13.52 -7.66 9.12
N LEU A 145 -12.41 -8.15 9.68
CA LEU A 145 -11.20 -8.42 8.91
C LEU A 145 -11.42 -9.50 7.84
N GLU A 146 -12.23 -10.53 8.12
CA GLU A 146 -12.55 -11.56 7.13
C GLU A 146 -13.37 -11.00 5.97
N GLY A 147 -14.34 -10.15 6.26
CA GLY A 147 -15.12 -9.45 5.24
C GLY A 147 -14.27 -8.50 4.39
N PHE A 148 -13.28 -7.87 4.98
CA PHE A 148 -12.33 -7.03 4.24
C PHE A 148 -11.35 -7.88 3.44
N ARG A 149 -10.88 -9.01 3.98
CA ARG A 149 -10.00 -9.93 3.27
C ARG A 149 -10.63 -10.45 1.98
N SER A 150 -11.91 -10.77 2.00
CA SER A 150 -12.62 -11.23 0.80
C SER A 150 -12.68 -10.17 -0.32
N LYS A 151 -12.63 -8.88 0.03
CA LYS A 151 -12.68 -7.76 -0.92
C LYS A 151 -11.29 -7.28 -1.35
N LEU A 152 -10.35 -7.28 -0.43
CA LEU A 152 -9.02 -6.67 -0.61
C LEU A 152 -7.92 -7.69 -0.89
N GLY A 153 -8.13 -8.96 -0.53
CA GLY A 153 -7.06 -9.93 -0.41
C GLY A 153 -6.22 -9.68 0.84
N GLY A 154 -4.96 -10.10 0.79
CA GLY A 154 -4.04 -9.99 1.92
C GLY A 154 -4.17 -11.12 2.93
N THR A 155 -3.49 -10.99 4.06
CA THR A 155 -3.42 -12.01 5.11
C THR A 155 -3.76 -11.40 6.46
N ILE A 156 -4.59 -12.07 7.24
CA ILE A 156 -4.84 -11.67 8.63
C ILE A 156 -3.66 -12.13 9.47
N ARG A 157 -2.93 -11.19 10.07
CA ARG A 157 -1.81 -11.43 10.98
C ARG A 157 -2.21 -11.15 12.41
N GLN A 158 -1.93 -12.11 13.30
CA GLN A 158 -2.04 -11.94 14.74
C GLN A 158 -0.70 -11.40 15.27
N LEU A 159 -0.70 -10.21 15.83
CA LEU A 159 0.44 -9.66 16.55
C LEU A 159 0.33 -9.98 18.03
N ARG A 160 1.48 -10.23 18.68
CA ARG A 160 1.51 -10.70 20.06
C ARG A 160 1.41 -9.53 21.02
N GLY A 161 1.03 -8.87 21.60
CA GLY A 161 1.17 -7.82 22.62
C GLY A 161 2.21 -8.18 23.69
N TYR A 162 2.67 -7.20 24.39
CA TYR A 162 3.52 -7.39 25.58
C TYR A 162 2.71 -7.73 26.84
N GLY A 163 1.39 -7.93 26.73
CA GLY A 163 0.55 -8.35 27.84
C GLY A 163 0.79 -9.82 28.22
N PRO A 164 0.34 -10.24 29.41
CA PRO A 164 0.44 -11.63 29.83
C PRO A 164 -0.26 -12.51 28.77
N THR A 165 0.48 -13.52 28.30
CA THR A 165 -0.07 -14.53 27.40
C THR A 165 -1.24 -15.20 28.11
N ALA A 166 -2.45 -15.10 27.55
CA ALA A 166 -3.59 -15.86 28.08
C ALA A 166 -3.18 -17.32 28.18
N ALA A 167 -3.30 -17.89 29.38
CA ALA A 167 -3.02 -19.31 29.59
C ALA A 167 -3.86 -20.16 28.62
N PRO A 168 -3.32 -21.24 28.06
CA PRO A 168 -4.09 -22.12 27.21
C PRO A 168 -5.30 -22.63 27.98
N SER A 169 -6.49 -22.39 27.44
CA SER A 169 -7.73 -22.94 27.98
C SER A 169 -7.65 -24.44 27.81
N THR A 170 -7.41 -25.16 28.90
CA THR A 170 -7.59 -26.63 28.96
C THR A 170 -9.08 -26.93 28.92
N SER A 171 -9.55 -27.42 27.77
CA SER A 171 -10.89 -28.02 27.61
C SER A 171 -10.83 -29.47 27.95
#